data_9a3f1c201203bf60ac9722eced819b25
#
_entry.id   9a3f1c201203bf60ac9722eced819b25
#
_cell.length_a   1.000
_cell.length_b   1.000
_cell.length_c   1.000
_cell.angle_alpha   90.00
_cell.angle_beta   90.00
_cell.angle_gamma   90.00
#
_symmetry.space_group_name_H-M   'P 1'
#
loop_
_entity.id
_entity.type
_entity.pdbx_description
1 polymer ?
#
loop_
_entity_poly.entity_id
_entity_poly.type
_entity_poly.pdbx_seq_one_letter_code
_entity_poly.pdbx_strand_id
1 'polypeptide(L)'
;MKKFRQIDEGLTWVLEAKSVDDQVGRLKDWASSTQCLVPVVRIGVGAEKVDFGIPEGMPATVKIKEDIPEGMGNTTINLEWRRISGFINPDAPIHNISQARRESVWVQILEGLHHAEAKVLTAVKDGKLLDIYPKLEKMLPTLGITEYNKPKAKRKPKAKKEK
;
A
#
# COMPACT_ATOMS: atom_id res chain seq x y z
N MET A 1 20.97 2.43 10.32
CA MET A 1 19.69 2.01 9.72
C MET A 1 18.65 3.13 9.83
N LYS A 2 18.10 3.56 8.71
CA LYS A 2 17.10 4.63 8.69
C LYS A 2 15.73 4.04 9.03
N LYS A 3 15.08 4.60 10.04
CA LYS A 3 13.72 4.20 10.44
C LYS A 3 12.71 5.17 9.84
N PHE A 4 11.72 4.65 9.15
CA PHE A 4 10.61 5.43 8.61
C PHE A 4 9.37 5.24 9.45
N ARG A 5 8.65 6.32 9.65
CA ARG A 5 7.36 6.28 10.33
C ARG A 5 6.24 5.79 9.39
N GLN A 6 6.31 6.18 8.12
CA GLN A 6 5.30 5.89 7.12
C GLN A 6 5.85 4.96 6.03
N ILE A 7 4.98 4.13 5.48
CA ILE A 7 5.33 3.18 4.40
C ILE A 7 5.68 3.90 3.11
N ASP A 8 4.97 4.96 2.75
CA ASP A 8 5.25 5.76 1.55
C ASP A 8 6.64 6.40 1.57
N GLU A 9 7.06 6.91 2.72
CA GLU A 9 8.42 7.47 2.90
C GLU A 9 9.50 6.41 2.67
N GLY A 10 9.31 5.23 3.23
CA GLY A 10 10.26 4.12 3.08
C GLY A 10 10.33 3.59 1.66
N LEU A 11 9.20 3.45 0.97
CA LEU A 11 9.17 3.03 -0.44
C LEU A 11 9.88 4.04 -1.33
N THR A 12 9.65 5.32 -1.12
CA THR A 12 10.35 6.40 -1.83
C THR A 12 11.85 6.32 -1.62
N TRP A 13 12.30 6.17 -0.37
CA TRP A 13 13.72 6.02 -0.05
C TRP A 13 14.38 4.80 -0.72
N VAL A 14 13.69 3.67 -0.76
CA VAL A 14 14.17 2.46 -1.45
C VAL A 14 14.35 2.75 -2.94
N LEU A 15 13.36 3.35 -3.57
CA LEU A 15 13.34 3.59 -5.03
C LEU A 15 14.26 4.73 -5.48
N GLU A 16 14.68 5.61 -4.58
CA GLU A 16 15.65 6.67 -4.86
C GLU A 16 17.10 6.17 -4.99
N ALA A 17 17.39 4.94 -4.57
CA ALA A 17 18.71 4.37 -4.74
C ALA A 17 19.09 4.26 -6.23
N LYS A 18 20.37 4.50 -6.53
CA LYS A 18 20.86 4.64 -7.92
C LYS A 18 20.90 3.33 -8.69
N SER A 19 21.07 2.21 -8.00
CA SER A 19 21.13 0.87 -8.61
C SER A 19 20.08 -0.05 -8.05
N VAL A 20 19.72 -1.09 -8.82
CA VAL A 20 18.79 -2.14 -8.35
C VAL A 20 19.36 -2.87 -7.13
N ASP A 21 20.65 -3.13 -7.10
CA ASP A 21 21.30 -3.79 -5.97
C ASP A 21 21.20 -2.95 -4.69
N ASP A 22 21.38 -1.64 -4.78
CA ASP A 22 21.22 -0.72 -3.66
C ASP A 22 19.75 -0.65 -3.20
N GLN A 23 18.80 -0.66 -4.14
CA GLN A 23 17.38 -0.72 -3.84
C GLN A 23 17.01 -1.99 -3.08
N VAL A 24 17.52 -3.13 -3.53
CA VAL A 24 17.32 -4.43 -2.87
C VAL A 24 17.91 -4.42 -1.47
N GLY A 25 19.12 -3.88 -1.30
CA GLY A 25 19.76 -3.75 0.00
C GLY A 25 18.94 -2.89 0.97
N ARG A 26 18.46 -1.75 0.52
CA ARG A 26 17.59 -0.86 1.30
C ARG A 26 16.28 -1.54 1.69
N LEU A 27 15.66 -2.24 0.76
CA LEU A 27 14.40 -2.95 1.01
C LEU A 27 14.57 -4.04 2.06
N LYS A 28 15.62 -4.86 1.96
CA LYS A 28 15.93 -5.91 2.94
C LYS A 28 16.20 -5.35 4.33
N ASP A 29 16.97 -4.29 4.40
CA ASP A 29 17.31 -3.64 5.65
C ASP A 29 16.06 -3.07 6.34
N TRP A 30 15.21 -2.40 5.59
CA TRP A 30 13.95 -1.87 6.10
C TRP A 30 12.96 -2.97 6.50
N ALA A 31 12.82 -4.03 5.69
CA ALA A 31 11.95 -5.17 5.98
C ALA A 31 12.34 -5.90 7.26
N SER A 32 13.63 -5.95 7.59
CA SER A 32 14.10 -6.57 8.84
C SER A 32 13.62 -5.87 10.10
N SER A 33 13.28 -4.59 10.01
CA SER A 33 12.85 -3.75 11.14
C SER A 33 11.35 -3.40 11.14
N THR A 34 10.63 -3.72 10.06
CA THR A 34 9.24 -3.33 9.87
C THR A 34 8.40 -4.55 9.53
N GLN A 35 7.73 -5.10 10.52
CA GLN A 35 6.99 -6.36 10.40
C GLN A 35 5.86 -6.32 9.36
N CYS A 36 5.21 -5.17 9.18
CA CYS A 36 4.08 -5.04 8.25
C CYS A 36 4.52 -4.90 6.78
N LEU A 37 5.79 -4.63 6.49
CA LEU A 37 6.24 -4.29 5.15
C LEU A 37 6.04 -5.44 4.15
N VAL A 38 6.50 -6.64 4.48
CA VAL A 38 6.38 -7.80 3.58
C VAL A 38 4.91 -8.15 3.32
N PRO A 39 4.03 -8.28 4.34
CA PRO A 39 2.61 -8.49 4.12
C PRO A 39 1.96 -7.39 3.28
N VAL A 40 2.27 -6.13 3.54
CA VAL A 40 1.75 -4.97 2.79
C VAL A 40 2.12 -5.09 1.31
N VAL A 41 3.38 -5.38 1.00
CA VAL A 41 3.83 -5.53 -0.39
C VAL A 41 3.18 -6.73 -1.06
N ARG A 42 3.13 -7.89 -0.41
CA ARG A 42 2.53 -9.11 -0.96
C ARG A 42 1.06 -8.93 -1.32
N ILE A 43 0.29 -8.34 -0.43
CA ILE A 43 -1.13 -8.06 -0.67
C ILE A 43 -1.27 -6.97 -1.73
N GLY A 44 -0.47 -5.92 -1.65
CA GLY A 44 -0.53 -4.77 -2.56
C GLY A 44 -0.19 -5.10 -4.01
N VAL A 45 0.69 -6.06 -4.24
CA VAL A 45 1.03 -6.51 -5.61
C VAL A 45 0.13 -7.64 -6.11
N GLY A 46 -0.80 -8.13 -5.27
CA GLY A 46 -1.71 -9.21 -5.63
C GLY A 46 -1.11 -10.62 -5.54
N ALA A 47 0.05 -10.78 -4.92
CA ALA A 47 0.65 -12.09 -4.65
C ALA A 47 -0.18 -12.90 -3.65
N GLU A 48 -0.83 -12.23 -2.73
CA GLU A 48 -1.79 -12.78 -1.78
C GLU A 48 -3.14 -12.12 -2.00
N LYS A 49 -4.15 -12.90 -2.35
CA LYS A 49 -5.51 -12.41 -2.55
C LYS A 49 -6.23 -12.34 -1.22
N VAL A 50 -6.65 -11.16 -0.85
CA VAL A 50 -7.36 -10.88 0.41
C VAL A 50 -8.65 -10.14 0.12
N ASP A 51 -9.74 -10.62 0.72
CA ASP A 51 -11.02 -9.92 0.72
C ASP A 51 -11.13 -9.09 2.02
N PHE A 52 -10.97 -7.78 1.89
CA PHE A 52 -11.12 -6.85 3.01
C PHE A 52 -12.60 -6.62 3.40
N GLY A 53 -13.54 -7.04 2.56
CA GLY A 53 -14.95 -6.72 2.75
C GLY A 53 -15.28 -5.24 2.57
N ILE A 54 -14.45 -4.51 1.86
CA ILE A 54 -14.57 -3.08 1.56
C ILE A 54 -14.61 -2.90 0.04
N PRO A 55 -15.48 -2.05 -0.51
CA PRO A 55 -15.53 -1.76 -1.93
C PRO A 55 -14.20 -1.23 -2.48
N GLU A 56 -13.99 -1.39 -3.78
CA GLU A 56 -12.79 -0.89 -4.46
C GLU A 56 -12.68 0.63 -4.37
N GLY A 57 -11.45 1.09 -4.28
CA GLY A 57 -11.13 2.51 -4.21
C GLY A 57 -11.23 3.09 -2.80
N MET A 58 -10.97 4.39 -2.71
CA MET A 58 -11.10 5.15 -1.47
C MET A 58 -12.58 5.53 -1.26
N PRO A 59 -13.17 5.24 -0.10
CA PRO A 59 -14.55 5.63 0.17
C PRO A 59 -14.76 7.15 0.01
N ALA A 60 -15.86 7.55 -0.62
CA ALA A 60 -16.16 8.96 -0.85
C ALA A 60 -16.38 9.76 0.44
N THR A 61 -16.69 9.08 1.54
CA THR A 61 -16.89 9.69 2.86
C THR A 61 -15.61 10.01 3.62
N VAL A 62 -14.45 9.54 3.13
CA VAL A 62 -13.14 9.80 3.75
C VAL A 62 -12.79 11.29 3.59
N LYS A 63 -12.55 11.95 4.72
CA LYS A 63 -12.05 13.33 4.76
C LYS A 63 -10.55 13.32 4.94
N ILE A 64 -9.81 13.53 3.87
CA ILE A 64 -8.34 13.58 3.89
C ILE A 64 -7.90 15.04 3.84
N LYS A 65 -7.04 15.40 4.80
CA LYS A 65 -6.35 16.69 4.82
C LYS A 65 -5.08 16.58 4.00
N GLU A 66 -5.01 17.28 2.89
CA GLU A 66 -3.84 17.27 1.99
C GLU A 66 -2.75 18.28 2.39
N ASP A 67 -3.03 19.16 3.34
CA ASP A 67 -2.14 20.21 3.84
C ASP A 67 -1.21 19.75 4.99
N ILE A 68 -1.29 18.50 5.40
CA ILE A 68 -0.44 17.95 6.45
C ILE A 68 0.97 17.72 5.91
N PRO A 69 2.01 18.24 6.59
CA PRO A 69 3.41 18.01 6.21
C PRO A 69 3.74 16.51 6.14
N GLU A 70 4.69 16.17 5.28
CA GLU A 70 5.16 14.80 5.12
C GLU A 70 5.61 14.20 6.46
N GLY A 71 5.20 12.97 6.72
CA GLY A 71 5.53 12.25 7.96
C GLY A 71 4.73 12.65 9.19
N MET A 72 3.77 13.57 9.08
CA MET A 72 3.06 14.18 10.21
C MET A 72 1.61 13.70 10.38
N GLY A 73 1.23 12.57 9.81
CA GLY A 73 -0.09 11.97 10.05
C GLY A 73 -0.33 11.62 11.53
N ASN A 74 -1.58 11.59 11.96
CA ASN A 74 -1.94 11.26 13.36
C ASN A 74 -1.53 9.83 13.74
N THR A 75 -1.63 8.89 12.81
CA THR A 75 -1.20 7.50 12.96
C THR A 75 -0.47 7.02 11.71
N THR A 76 -0.06 5.77 11.68
CA THR A 76 0.64 5.16 10.54
C THR A 76 0.09 3.77 10.26
N ILE A 77 0.33 3.23 9.07
CA ILE A 77 -0.02 1.84 8.74
C ILE A 77 0.64 0.87 9.71
N ASN A 78 1.89 1.12 10.09
CA ASN A 78 2.60 0.25 11.03
C ASN A 78 1.94 0.23 12.42
N LEU A 79 1.51 1.39 12.92
CA LEU A 79 0.81 1.49 14.21
C LEU A 79 -0.60 0.87 14.14
N GLU A 80 -1.29 1.04 13.02
CA GLU A 80 -2.63 0.52 12.79
C GLU A 80 -2.64 -0.93 12.27
N TRP A 81 -1.48 -1.54 12.10
CA TRP A 81 -1.37 -2.85 11.46
C TRP A 81 -2.21 -3.93 12.15
N ARG A 82 -2.33 -3.89 13.46
CA ARG A 82 -3.17 -4.83 14.21
C ARG A 82 -4.65 -4.75 13.79
N ARG A 83 -5.16 -3.54 13.59
CA ARG A 83 -6.54 -3.31 13.11
C ARG A 83 -6.68 -3.69 11.65
N ILE A 84 -5.71 -3.32 10.82
CA ILE A 84 -5.68 -3.64 9.39
C ILE A 84 -5.60 -5.15 9.18
N SER A 85 -4.80 -5.87 9.96
CA SER A 85 -4.69 -7.33 9.86
C SER A 85 -6.00 -8.05 10.19
N GLY A 86 -6.87 -7.45 10.98
CA GLY A 86 -8.22 -7.95 11.21
C GLY A 86 -9.06 -8.02 9.92
N PHE A 87 -8.91 -7.07 9.02
CA PHE A 87 -9.57 -7.11 7.70
C PHE A 87 -9.00 -8.20 6.79
N ILE A 88 -7.73 -8.56 6.98
CA ILE A 88 -7.04 -9.59 6.19
C ILE A 88 -7.46 -10.98 6.62
N ASN A 89 -7.64 -11.21 7.92
CA ASN A 89 -8.04 -12.50 8.45
C ASN A 89 -9.55 -12.73 8.23
N PRO A 90 -9.96 -13.74 7.42
CA PRO A 90 -11.37 -13.99 7.13
C PRO A 90 -12.18 -14.42 8.35
N ASP A 91 -11.54 -14.90 9.40
CA ASP A 91 -12.20 -15.36 10.63
C ASP A 91 -12.29 -14.25 11.70
N ALA A 92 -11.77 -13.06 11.41
CA ALA A 92 -11.78 -11.95 12.35
C ALA A 92 -13.20 -11.39 12.58
N PRO A 93 -13.50 -10.88 13.80
CA PRO A 93 -14.83 -10.35 14.15
C PRO A 93 -15.34 -9.24 13.24
N ILE A 94 -14.45 -8.49 12.61
CA ILE A 94 -14.81 -7.40 11.68
C ILE A 94 -15.66 -7.89 10.50
N HIS A 95 -15.51 -9.14 10.09
CA HIS A 95 -16.29 -9.74 9.00
C HIS A 95 -17.70 -10.18 9.43
N ASN A 96 -17.97 -10.22 10.74
CA ASN A 96 -19.27 -10.60 11.30
C ASN A 96 -20.16 -9.40 11.63
N ILE A 97 -19.67 -8.18 11.49
CA ILE A 97 -20.45 -6.96 11.69
C ILE A 97 -21.08 -6.49 10.37
N SER A 98 -22.03 -5.56 10.45
CA SER A 98 -22.68 -5.02 9.25
C SER A 98 -21.67 -4.36 8.31
N GLN A 99 -21.99 -4.35 7.00
CA GLN A 99 -21.17 -3.70 5.98
C GLN A 99 -20.93 -2.21 6.31
N ALA A 100 -21.97 -1.50 6.73
CA ALA A 100 -21.87 -0.09 7.09
C ALA A 100 -20.89 0.16 8.24
N ARG A 101 -20.90 -0.68 9.26
CA ARG A 101 -19.97 -0.58 10.39
C ARG A 101 -18.53 -0.92 9.99
N ARG A 102 -18.35 -1.94 9.16
CA ARG A 102 -17.05 -2.32 8.63
C ARG A 102 -16.43 -1.19 7.83
N GLU A 103 -17.18 -0.60 6.93
CA GLU A 103 -16.74 0.57 6.15
C GLU A 103 -16.43 1.77 7.04
N SER A 104 -17.22 2.02 8.08
CA SER A 104 -16.97 3.09 9.03
C SER A 104 -15.64 2.93 9.77
N VAL A 105 -15.29 1.71 10.19
CA VAL A 105 -13.99 1.41 10.81
C VAL A 105 -12.85 1.64 9.82
N TRP A 106 -13.01 1.21 8.58
CA TRP A 106 -12.03 1.43 7.51
C TRP A 106 -11.79 2.92 7.25
N VAL A 107 -12.85 3.70 7.16
CA VAL A 107 -12.79 5.17 7.01
C VAL A 107 -12.02 5.80 8.17
N GLN A 108 -12.28 5.39 9.40
CA GLN A 108 -11.55 5.89 10.58
C GLN A 108 -10.04 5.62 10.49
N ILE A 109 -9.65 4.44 10.01
CA ILE A 109 -8.23 4.11 9.81
C ILE A 109 -7.63 5.06 8.77
N LEU A 110 -8.27 5.23 7.62
CA LEU A 110 -7.78 6.10 6.55
C LEU A 110 -7.68 7.56 6.97
N GLU A 111 -8.65 8.07 7.70
CA GLU A 111 -8.65 9.47 8.17
C GLU A 111 -7.57 9.77 9.19
N GLY A 112 -7.10 8.77 9.93
CA GLY A 112 -5.97 8.89 10.86
C GLY A 112 -4.60 8.89 10.16
N LEU A 113 -4.51 8.39 8.93
CA LEU A 113 -3.27 8.32 8.17
C LEU A 113 -2.98 9.65 7.46
N HIS A 114 -1.69 9.90 7.20
CA HIS A 114 -1.30 10.92 6.24
C HIS A 114 -1.90 10.58 4.86
N HIS A 115 -2.25 11.59 4.07
CA HIS A 115 -2.90 11.37 2.76
C HIS A 115 -2.09 10.46 1.83
N ALA A 116 -0.76 10.58 1.83
CA ALA A 116 0.12 9.72 1.03
C ALA A 116 0.02 8.25 1.48
N GLU A 117 0.03 8.00 2.79
CA GLU A 117 -0.08 6.65 3.34
C GLU A 117 -1.50 6.07 3.17
N ALA A 118 -2.53 6.89 3.24
CA ALA A 118 -3.91 6.48 2.95
C ALA A 118 -4.08 6.01 1.49
N LYS A 119 -3.44 6.68 0.55
CA LYS A 119 -3.39 6.25 -0.86
C LYS A 119 -2.68 4.92 -1.03
N VAL A 120 -1.56 4.71 -0.31
CA VAL A 120 -0.83 3.44 -0.31
C VAL A 120 -1.72 2.32 0.24
N LEU A 121 -2.38 2.52 1.36
CA LEU A 121 -3.26 1.51 1.96
C LEU A 121 -4.43 1.16 1.04
N THR A 122 -5.03 2.14 0.38
CA THR A 122 -6.10 1.93 -0.60
C THR A 122 -5.60 1.09 -1.78
N ALA A 123 -4.43 1.39 -2.32
CA ALA A 123 -3.81 0.60 -3.38
C ALA A 123 -3.47 -0.83 -2.94
N VAL A 124 -3.02 -1.01 -1.71
CA VAL A 124 -2.76 -2.34 -1.11
C VAL A 124 -4.05 -3.15 -1.04
N LYS A 125 -5.13 -2.56 -0.55
CA LYS A 125 -6.45 -3.20 -0.48
C LYS A 125 -6.92 -3.66 -1.86
N ASP A 126 -6.72 -2.86 -2.89
CA ASP A 126 -7.19 -3.11 -4.25
C ASP A 126 -6.22 -3.97 -5.09
N GLY A 127 -5.04 -4.32 -4.54
CA GLY A 127 -4.00 -5.04 -5.26
C GLY A 127 -3.35 -4.24 -6.39
N LYS A 128 -3.28 -2.91 -6.26
CA LYS A 128 -2.80 -1.95 -7.26
C LYS A 128 -1.55 -1.18 -6.83
N LEU A 129 -0.76 -1.73 -5.91
CA LEU A 129 0.44 -1.05 -5.42
C LEU A 129 1.44 -0.76 -6.53
N LEU A 130 1.59 -1.64 -7.53
CA LEU A 130 2.48 -1.42 -8.67
C LEU A 130 2.03 -0.31 -9.60
N ASP A 131 0.77 0.10 -9.58
CA ASP A 131 0.29 1.25 -10.34
C ASP A 131 0.85 2.57 -9.77
N ILE A 132 1.12 2.61 -8.46
CA ILE A 132 1.74 3.76 -7.77
C ILE A 132 3.26 3.66 -7.80
N TYR A 133 3.81 2.46 -7.57
CA TYR A 133 5.24 2.18 -7.49
C TYR A 133 5.67 1.14 -8.54
N PRO A 134 5.64 1.46 -9.84
CA PRO A 134 5.94 0.47 -10.89
C PRO A 134 7.37 -0.06 -10.84
N LYS A 135 8.31 0.71 -10.32
CA LYS A 135 9.72 0.28 -10.15
C LYS A 135 9.89 -0.80 -9.08
N LEU A 136 8.92 -0.97 -8.19
CA LEU A 136 8.95 -2.01 -7.15
C LEU A 136 8.91 -3.42 -7.75
N GLU A 137 8.39 -3.59 -8.95
CA GLU A 137 8.30 -4.88 -9.65
C GLU A 137 9.65 -5.61 -9.72
N LYS A 138 10.74 -4.89 -9.99
CA LYS A 138 12.09 -5.46 -10.08
C LYS A 138 12.61 -6.07 -8.77
N MET A 139 12.04 -5.67 -7.65
CA MET A 139 12.46 -6.12 -6.32
C MET A 139 11.61 -7.25 -5.75
N LEU A 140 10.51 -7.61 -6.40
CA LEU A 140 9.58 -8.63 -5.90
C LEU A 140 10.24 -10.00 -5.72
N PRO A 141 11.13 -10.49 -6.62
CA PRO A 141 11.81 -11.76 -6.41
C PRO A 141 12.64 -11.79 -5.13
N THR A 142 13.20 -10.66 -4.71
CA THR A 142 13.95 -10.52 -3.45
C THR A 142 13.11 -10.85 -2.22
N LEU A 143 11.80 -10.58 -2.28
CA LEU A 143 10.83 -10.89 -1.23
C LEU A 143 10.18 -12.27 -1.41
N GLY A 144 10.64 -13.07 -2.36
CA GLY A 144 10.08 -14.39 -2.67
C GLY A 144 8.75 -14.32 -3.42
N ILE A 145 8.45 -13.20 -4.06
CA ILE A 145 7.20 -12.98 -4.80
C ILE A 145 7.44 -13.28 -6.27
N THR A 146 6.78 -14.30 -6.80
CA THR A 146 6.91 -14.74 -8.20
C THR A 146 5.63 -14.51 -9.00
N GLU A 147 4.48 -14.53 -8.36
CA GLU A 147 3.17 -14.29 -8.97
C GLU A 147 2.52 -13.04 -8.38
N TYR A 148 2.12 -12.13 -9.23
CA TYR A 148 1.54 -10.85 -8.84
C TYR A 148 0.74 -10.23 -9.97
N ASN A 149 -0.04 -9.19 -9.66
CA ASN A 149 -0.77 -8.41 -10.66
C ASN A 149 0.21 -7.50 -11.41
N LYS A 150 0.42 -7.74 -12.69
CA LYS A 150 1.27 -6.87 -13.51
C LYS A 150 0.64 -5.48 -13.62
N PRO A 151 1.46 -4.41 -13.53
CA PRO A 151 0.96 -3.06 -13.72
C PRO A 151 0.35 -2.92 -15.10
N LYS A 152 -0.76 -2.18 -15.19
CA LYS A 152 -1.35 -1.85 -16.49
C LYS A 152 -0.32 -1.04 -17.28
N ALA A 153 0.08 -1.56 -18.45
CA ALA A 153 0.92 -0.81 -19.36
C ALA A 153 0.22 0.52 -19.69
N LYS A 154 0.92 1.63 -19.45
CA LYS A 154 0.43 2.93 -19.91
C LYS A 154 0.25 2.81 -21.43
N ARG A 155 -1.00 2.78 -21.89
CA ARG A 155 -1.27 2.90 -23.32
C ARG A 155 -0.67 4.21 -23.79
N LYS A 156 0.37 4.15 -24.63
CA LYS A 156 0.83 5.33 -25.33
C LYS A 156 -0.38 5.87 -26.10
N PRO A 157 -0.70 7.16 -25.98
CA PRO A 157 -1.77 7.72 -26.80
C PRO A 157 -1.43 7.40 -28.25
N LYS A 158 -2.37 6.77 -28.98
CA LYS A 158 -2.20 6.58 -30.41
C LYS A 158 -2.05 7.97 -31.01
N ALA A 159 -0.90 8.22 -31.62
CA ALA A 159 -0.73 9.42 -32.42
C ALA A 159 -1.89 9.50 -33.42
N LYS A 160 -2.70 10.56 -33.33
CA LYS A 160 -3.71 10.83 -34.34
C LYS A 160 -2.94 10.98 -35.67
N LYS A 161 -3.15 10.04 -36.59
CA LYS A 161 -2.72 10.26 -37.95
C LYS A 161 -3.57 11.40 -38.51
N GLU A 162 -2.98 12.57 -38.62
CA GLU A 162 -3.56 13.64 -39.45
C GLU A 162 -3.54 13.17 -40.89
N LYS A 163 -4.72 13.15 -41.50
CA LYS A 163 -4.82 13.02 -42.95
C LYS A 163 -4.62 14.40 -43.59
#